data_556cf5bc557408f59701f5f3f174d37a
#
_entry.id   556cf5bc557408f59701f5f3f174d37a
#
_cell.length_a   1.000
_cell.length_b   1.000
_cell.length_c   1.000
_cell.angle_alpha   90.00
_cell.angle_beta   90.00
_cell.angle_gamma   90.00
#
_symmetry.space_group_name_H-M   'P 1'
#
loop_
_entity.id
_entity.type
_entity.pdbx_description
1 polymer ?
#
loop_
_entity_poly.entity_id
_entity_poly.type
_entity_poly.pdbx_seq_one_letter_code
_entity_poly.pdbx_strand_id
1 'polypeptide(L)'
;MAKKFAEHNGLNLTQVNKDILEQWNANDVFHKTIDEREGCPQFVFFEGPPSANGHPGIHHVLARAIKDTFNRYKTMKGYQVHRKAGWDTHGLPVELGVEKELGITKADIDNHDSKKYISVEDYNRKCRENVMMFTAEWRKLTEEMGYFVDLDHPYITYDNKYIETLWWLLRQLYDKGLLYKGYTIQPYSPGAGTGLSSHELNQPGCYRDVKDTTCTALFEITNPDAKWTNWGKPYFAAWTTTPWTLPSNTALCVGPNIKYVAVETYNPYNDEKMTVIMAESRLDAYLKPEGKDADMEAYKHGDKVVPYRIVAEYTGKELVGYKYRQLMPWVKPCLKLGDLAPEYATAYAAEHPEKVFASETGKDNFVEMEECAFRVIPGDYVTTDDGTGIVHIAPTFGADDAKVAKDAHIPSLFLINKKGETRPMVDLEGKYYVEAELDNNFIAACVDSAAYGHHAGDYVKNAYKPEFNIDGKYDEKAAAKAEDLNIVICLEMKQEGTAWKIEKHVHNYPHCWRTEKPVLYYPLDSWFIRSTAKKERMFELNKTINWQPESTGTGRFGNWLENLNDWNLSRSRYWGTPLPIWRNEIGRASCRERV
;
A
#
# COMPACT_ATOMS: atom_id res chain seq x y z
N MET A 1 -38.12 -63.32 -16.22
CA MET A 1 -38.05 -62.13 -15.33
C MET A 1 -37.24 -61.07 -16.03
N ALA A 2 -37.77 -59.91 -16.26
CA ALA A 2 -36.97 -58.80 -16.79
C ALA A 2 -35.85 -58.47 -15.81
N LYS A 3 -34.59 -58.37 -16.28
CA LYS A 3 -33.46 -57.97 -15.42
C LYS A 3 -33.77 -56.59 -14.83
N LYS A 4 -33.74 -56.47 -13.52
CA LYS A 4 -34.06 -55.23 -12.80
C LYS A 4 -32.96 -54.17 -12.99
N PHE A 5 -31.76 -54.58 -13.35
CA PHE A 5 -30.60 -53.67 -13.56
C PHE A 5 -29.90 -54.07 -14.86
N ALA A 6 -29.34 -53.04 -15.54
CA ALA A 6 -28.51 -53.27 -16.72
C ALA A 6 -27.17 -53.88 -16.36
N GLU A 7 -26.64 -54.78 -17.18
CA GLU A 7 -25.29 -55.32 -17.05
C GLU A 7 -24.35 -54.46 -17.87
N HIS A 8 -23.24 -54.03 -17.25
CA HIS A 8 -22.20 -53.24 -17.89
C HIS A 8 -20.89 -54.02 -17.98
N ASN A 9 -20.34 -54.15 -19.19
CA ASN A 9 -19.05 -54.81 -19.45
C ASN A 9 -17.88 -53.85 -19.27
N GLY A 10 -17.60 -53.44 -18.04
CA GLY A 10 -16.56 -52.47 -17.69
C GLY A 10 -17.10 -51.09 -17.29
N LEU A 11 -16.24 -50.29 -16.69
CA LEU A 11 -16.59 -48.95 -16.20
C LEU A 11 -15.97 -47.88 -17.10
N ASN A 12 -16.82 -47.22 -17.89
CA ASN A 12 -16.46 -46.02 -18.63
C ASN A 12 -17.10 -44.78 -17.96
N LEU A 13 -16.36 -44.15 -17.03
CA LEU A 13 -16.85 -43.03 -16.24
C LEU A 13 -17.29 -41.84 -17.09
N THR A 14 -16.61 -41.57 -18.20
CA THR A 14 -16.96 -40.47 -19.12
C THR A 14 -18.34 -40.73 -19.77
N GLN A 15 -18.63 -41.95 -20.21
CA GLN A 15 -19.92 -42.29 -20.81
C GLN A 15 -21.02 -42.26 -19.75
N VAL A 16 -20.79 -42.87 -18.59
CA VAL A 16 -21.74 -42.83 -17.46
C VAL A 16 -22.09 -41.40 -17.07
N ASN A 17 -21.10 -40.51 -17.01
CA ASN A 17 -21.36 -39.08 -16.71
C ASN A 17 -22.29 -38.44 -17.74
N LYS A 18 -22.04 -38.66 -19.02
CA LYS A 18 -22.90 -38.11 -20.10
C LYS A 18 -24.33 -38.66 -20.01
N ASP A 19 -24.48 -39.97 -19.87
CA ASP A 19 -25.80 -40.63 -19.79
C ASP A 19 -26.59 -40.13 -18.57
N ILE A 20 -25.93 -39.91 -17.43
CA ILE A 20 -26.61 -39.39 -16.24
C ILE A 20 -26.98 -37.90 -16.40
N LEU A 21 -26.10 -37.06 -16.99
CA LEU A 21 -26.43 -35.67 -17.26
C LEU A 21 -27.60 -35.53 -18.21
N GLU A 22 -27.68 -36.33 -19.28
CA GLU A 22 -28.83 -36.38 -20.19
C GLU A 22 -30.12 -36.75 -19.44
N GLN A 23 -30.06 -37.78 -18.55
CA GLN A 23 -31.21 -38.15 -17.73
C GLN A 23 -31.62 -37.06 -16.75
N TRP A 24 -30.66 -36.37 -16.12
CA TRP A 24 -30.95 -35.25 -15.21
C TRP A 24 -31.63 -34.08 -15.93
N ASN A 25 -31.12 -33.72 -17.10
CA ASN A 25 -31.67 -32.64 -17.90
C ASN A 25 -33.09 -33.00 -18.44
N ALA A 26 -33.26 -34.23 -18.99
CA ALA A 26 -34.57 -34.68 -19.51
C ALA A 26 -35.66 -34.75 -18.43
N ASN A 27 -35.29 -34.99 -17.19
CA ASN A 27 -36.21 -35.09 -16.06
C ASN A 27 -36.26 -33.86 -15.18
N ASP A 28 -35.52 -32.80 -15.52
CA ASP A 28 -35.42 -31.56 -14.75
C ASP A 28 -35.10 -31.79 -13.25
N VAL A 29 -34.09 -32.63 -13.01
CA VAL A 29 -33.78 -33.11 -11.66
C VAL A 29 -33.35 -31.96 -10.77
N PHE A 30 -32.60 -30.96 -11.28
CA PHE A 30 -32.14 -29.84 -10.48
C PHE A 30 -33.34 -29.06 -9.87
N HIS A 31 -34.29 -28.62 -10.66
CA HIS A 31 -35.45 -27.85 -10.14
C HIS A 31 -36.31 -28.72 -9.22
N LYS A 32 -36.53 -30.00 -9.55
CA LYS A 32 -37.22 -30.94 -8.65
C LYS A 32 -36.61 -31.07 -7.28
N THR A 33 -35.26 -30.96 -7.16
CA THR A 33 -34.61 -30.99 -5.83
C THR A 33 -35.00 -29.80 -4.96
N ILE A 34 -35.52 -28.73 -5.56
CA ILE A 34 -35.96 -27.51 -4.88
C ILE A 34 -37.48 -27.55 -4.68
N ASP A 35 -38.24 -27.78 -5.78
CA ASP A 35 -39.71 -27.67 -5.82
C ASP A 35 -40.41 -28.72 -4.96
N GLU A 36 -39.92 -29.98 -4.98
CA GLU A 36 -40.47 -31.07 -4.16
C GLU A 36 -40.22 -30.87 -2.63
N ARG A 37 -39.48 -29.81 -2.26
CA ARG A 37 -39.17 -29.43 -0.88
C ARG A 37 -39.75 -28.08 -0.50
N GLU A 38 -40.75 -27.63 -1.23
CA GLU A 38 -41.50 -26.42 -0.86
C GLU A 38 -42.12 -26.58 0.53
N GLY A 39 -41.92 -25.55 1.37
CA GLY A 39 -42.36 -25.59 2.78
C GLY A 39 -41.41 -26.32 3.76
N CYS A 40 -40.35 -26.96 3.28
CA CYS A 40 -39.31 -27.54 4.13
C CYS A 40 -38.38 -26.43 4.70
N PRO A 41 -37.59 -26.74 5.75
CA PRO A 41 -36.56 -25.81 6.24
C PRO A 41 -35.63 -25.38 5.12
N GLN A 42 -35.37 -24.07 5.04
CA GLN A 42 -34.55 -23.51 3.98
C GLN A 42 -33.06 -23.56 4.29
N PHE A 43 -32.26 -23.84 3.29
CA PHE A 43 -30.82 -23.66 3.29
C PHE A 43 -30.42 -22.88 2.03
N VAL A 44 -29.96 -21.65 2.20
CA VAL A 44 -29.64 -20.75 1.10
C VAL A 44 -28.14 -20.79 0.83
N PHE A 45 -27.76 -20.97 -0.43
CA PHE A 45 -26.40 -20.99 -0.89
C PHE A 45 -26.19 -19.96 -2.01
N PHE A 46 -25.20 -19.09 -1.85
CA PHE A 46 -24.70 -18.22 -2.89
C PHE A 46 -23.30 -18.67 -3.31
N GLU A 47 -23.09 -18.87 -4.60
CA GLU A 47 -21.76 -19.14 -5.14
C GLU A 47 -20.83 -17.95 -4.87
N GLY A 48 -19.57 -18.23 -4.45
CA GLY A 48 -18.49 -17.26 -4.53
C GLY A 48 -18.17 -17.03 -5.99
N PRO A 49 -18.50 -15.84 -6.56
CA PRO A 49 -18.54 -15.67 -8.00
C PRO A 49 -17.14 -15.72 -8.60
N PRO A 50 -16.90 -16.53 -9.63
CA PRO A 50 -15.64 -16.47 -10.37
C PRO A 50 -15.57 -15.18 -11.18
N SER A 51 -14.36 -14.71 -11.47
CA SER A 51 -14.14 -13.65 -12.45
C SER A 51 -14.45 -14.16 -13.85
N ALA A 52 -15.42 -13.54 -14.52
CA ALA A 52 -15.94 -14.00 -15.80
C ALA A 52 -14.98 -13.74 -16.99
N ASN A 53 -13.91 -12.98 -16.78
CA ASN A 53 -12.87 -12.66 -17.76
C ASN A 53 -11.68 -13.61 -17.78
N GLY A 54 -11.74 -14.75 -17.05
CA GLY A 54 -10.70 -15.76 -17.00
C GLY A 54 -11.21 -17.17 -17.31
N HIS A 55 -10.34 -18.03 -17.88
CA HIS A 55 -10.66 -19.43 -18.10
C HIS A 55 -10.82 -20.22 -16.79
N PRO A 56 -11.73 -21.19 -16.72
CA PRO A 56 -11.82 -22.07 -15.56
C PRO A 56 -10.57 -22.97 -15.44
N GLY A 57 -10.05 -23.11 -14.21
CA GLY A 57 -8.93 -23.98 -13.88
C GLY A 57 -9.32 -25.15 -12.98
N ILE A 58 -8.43 -26.14 -12.84
CA ILE A 58 -8.67 -27.34 -12.04
C ILE A 58 -8.97 -27.04 -10.56
N HIS A 59 -8.38 -25.99 -9.99
CA HIS A 59 -8.65 -25.56 -8.62
C HIS A 59 -10.10 -25.12 -8.41
N HIS A 60 -10.76 -24.59 -9.43
CA HIS A 60 -12.18 -24.24 -9.38
C HIS A 60 -13.06 -25.50 -9.31
N VAL A 61 -12.67 -26.60 -9.99
CA VAL A 61 -13.37 -27.89 -9.94
C VAL A 61 -13.41 -28.43 -8.51
N LEU A 62 -12.26 -28.45 -7.82
CA LEU A 62 -12.18 -28.91 -6.43
C LEU A 62 -13.09 -28.10 -5.50
N ALA A 63 -13.01 -26.77 -5.55
CA ALA A 63 -13.83 -25.91 -4.71
C ALA A 63 -15.33 -26.12 -4.96
N ARG A 64 -15.74 -26.24 -6.22
CA ARG A 64 -17.15 -26.50 -6.62
C ARG A 64 -17.64 -27.87 -6.19
N ALA A 65 -16.84 -28.91 -6.33
CA ALA A 65 -17.18 -30.25 -5.86
C ALA A 65 -17.46 -30.29 -4.35
N ILE A 66 -16.64 -29.60 -3.55
CA ILE A 66 -16.87 -29.48 -2.10
C ILE A 66 -18.18 -28.74 -1.80
N LYS A 67 -18.43 -27.62 -2.42
CA LYS A 67 -19.67 -26.84 -2.26
C LYS A 67 -20.91 -27.64 -2.62
N ASP A 68 -20.89 -28.33 -3.76
CA ASP A 68 -21.99 -29.16 -4.22
C ASP A 68 -22.27 -30.34 -3.27
N THR A 69 -21.23 -30.94 -2.70
CA THR A 69 -21.37 -31.99 -1.69
C THR A 69 -22.18 -31.52 -0.49
N PHE A 70 -21.92 -30.34 0.04
CA PHE A 70 -22.67 -29.77 1.16
C PHE A 70 -24.13 -29.47 0.76
N ASN A 71 -24.35 -28.90 -0.41
CA ASN A 71 -25.68 -28.59 -0.91
C ASN A 71 -26.50 -29.86 -1.14
N ARG A 72 -25.92 -30.90 -1.74
CA ARG A 72 -26.59 -32.21 -1.92
C ARG A 72 -26.87 -32.87 -0.59
N TYR A 73 -25.93 -32.84 0.35
CA TYR A 73 -26.14 -33.37 1.69
C TYR A 73 -27.34 -32.70 2.38
N LYS A 74 -27.43 -31.37 2.34
CA LYS A 74 -28.58 -30.63 2.91
C LYS A 74 -29.88 -30.99 2.20
N THR A 75 -29.87 -31.11 0.88
CA THR A 75 -31.03 -31.57 0.09
C THR A 75 -31.50 -32.98 0.54
N MET A 76 -30.58 -33.94 0.71
CA MET A 76 -30.89 -35.29 1.19
C MET A 76 -31.38 -35.29 2.63
N LYS A 77 -31.01 -34.32 3.45
CA LYS A 77 -31.51 -34.14 4.83
C LYS A 77 -32.87 -33.46 4.89
N GLY A 78 -33.51 -33.19 3.74
CA GLY A 78 -34.88 -32.64 3.65
C GLY A 78 -34.94 -31.11 3.65
N TYR A 79 -33.83 -30.41 3.45
CA TYR A 79 -33.87 -28.95 3.29
C TYR A 79 -34.23 -28.55 1.85
N GLN A 80 -34.97 -27.46 1.70
CA GLN A 80 -35.09 -26.75 0.44
C GLN A 80 -33.82 -25.91 0.24
N VAL A 81 -33.00 -26.27 -0.75
CA VAL A 81 -31.68 -25.66 -0.97
C VAL A 81 -31.70 -24.76 -2.18
N HIS A 82 -31.83 -23.45 -1.97
CA HIS A 82 -31.68 -22.46 -3.02
C HIS A 82 -30.21 -22.18 -3.29
N ARG A 83 -29.77 -22.40 -4.53
CA ARG A 83 -28.36 -22.36 -4.96
C ARG A 83 -28.19 -21.35 -6.07
N LYS A 84 -27.70 -20.17 -5.75
CA LYS A 84 -27.59 -19.07 -6.71
C LYS A 84 -26.15 -18.95 -7.24
N ALA A 85 -25.98 -19.01 -8.57
CA ALA A 85 -24.72 -18.68 -9.22
C ALA A 85 -24.46 -17.16 -9.21
N GLY A 86 -23.23 -16.75 -9.51
CA GLY A 86 -22.86 -15.36 -9.64
C GLY A 86 -21.64 -15.15 -10.51
N TRP A 87 -21.44 -13.90 -10.95
CA TRP A 87 -20.30 -13.45 -11.73
C TRP A 87 -19.68 -12.23 -11.11
N ASP A 88 -18.37 -12.33 -10.80
CA ASP A 88 -17.54 -11.17 -10.44
C ASP A 88 -17.09 -10.50 -11.73
N THR A 89 -17.56 -9.26 -11.92
CA THR A 89 -17.41 -8.56 -13.19
C THR A 89 -16.62 -7.25 -13.06
N HIS A 90 -16.11 -6.93 -11.88
CA HIS A 90 -15.40 -5.70 -11.61
C HIS A 90 -13.93 -5.94 -11.28
N GLY A 91 -13.19 -4.84 -11.20
CA GLY A 91 -11.85 -4.80 -10.64
C GLY A 91 -10.72 -4.77 -11.65
N LEU A 92 -9.54 -4.62 -11.10
CA LEU A 92 -8.28 -4.41 -11.80
C LEU A 92 -7.97 -5.44 -12.91
N PRO A 93 -8.29 -6.75 -12.77
CA PRO A 93 -8.01 -7.71 -13.84
C PRO A 93 -8.74 -7.42 -15.15
N VAL A 94 -9.97 -6.93 -15.09
CA VAL A 94 -10.76 -6.57 -16.29
C VAL A 94 -10.13 -5.36 -16.96
N GLU A 95 -9.84 -4.32 -16.18
CA GLU A 95 -9.29 -3.06 -16.69
C GLU A 95 -7.91 -3.25 -17.34
N LEU A 96 -6.99 -3.94 -16.67
CA LEU A 96 -5.66 -4.22 -17.24
C LEU A 96 -5.74 -5.09 -18.51
N GLY A 97 -6.73 -5.99 -18.60
CA GLY A 97 -7.00 -6.76 -19.81
C GLY A 97 -7.40 -5.86 -20.97
N VAL A 98 -8.32 -4.93 -20.74
CA VAL A 98 -8.78 -3.95 -21.74
C VAL A 98 -7.69 -2.95 -22.10
N GLU A 99 -6.95 -2.42 -21.13
CA GLU A 99 -5.81 -1.52 -21.38
C GLU A 99 -4.78 -2.18 -22.30
N LYS A 100 -4.47 -3.45 -22.04
CA LYS A 100 -3.54 -4.23 -22.88
C LYS A 100 -4.09 -4.46 -24.29
N GLU A 101 -5.38 -4.80 -24.45
CA GLU A 101 -6.04 -4.99 -25.74
C GLU A 101 -6.01 -3.71 -26.58
N LEU A 102 -6.31 -2.57 -25.95
CA LEU A 102 -6.35 -1.27 -26.60
C LEU A 102 -4.97 -0.62 -26.77
N GLY A 103 -3.92 -1.15 -26.11
CA GLY A 103 -2.59 -0.59 -26.11
C GLY A 103 -2.50 0.79 -25.42
N ILE A 104 -3.35 1.01 -24.41
CA ILE A 104 -3.45 2.24 -23.61
C ILE A 104 -3.00 2.01 -22.17
N THR A 105 -2.90 3.10 -21.42
CA THR A 105 -2.70 3.10 -19.97
C THR A 105 -3.81 3.90 -19.30
N LYS A 106 -3.91 3.83 -17.99
CA LYS A 106 -4.86 4.66 -17.22
C LYS A 106 -4.70 6.16 -17.51
N ALA A 107 -3.48 6.63 -17.79
CA ALA A 107 -3.21 8.04 -18.07
C ALA A 107 -3.82 8.54 -19.39
N ASP A 108 -4.21 7.62 -20.29
CA ASP A 108 -4.84 7.95 -21.58
C ASP A 108 -6.37 8.12 -21.47
N ILE A 109 -6.96 7.59 -20.37
CA ILE A 109 -8.42 7.59 -20.18
C ILE A 109 -8.86 8.99 -19.72
N ASP A 110 -9.81 9.59 -20.46
CA ASP A 110 -10.33 10.95 -20.26
C ASP A 110 -9.28 12.06 -20.31
N ASN A 111 -8.12 11.78 -20.89
CA ASN A 111 -7.02 12.72 -21.05
C ASN A 111 -6.96 13.23 -22.50
N HIS A 112 -7.53 14.40 -22.74
CA HIS A 112 -7.60 15.01 -24.08
C HIS A 112 -6.25 15.38 -24.69
N ASP A 113 -5.18 15.45 -23.86
CA ASP A 113 -3.82 15.72 -24.32
C ASP A 113 -3.10 14.43 -24.76
N SER A 114 -3.66 13.27 -24.47
CA SER A 114 -3.09 11.97 -24.90
C SER A 114 -3.41 11.69 -26.36
N LYS A 115 -2.38 11.22 -27.09
CA LYS A 115 -2.55 10.69 -28.46
C LYS A 115 -3.40 9.42 -28.52
N LYS A 116 -3.58 8.75 -27.40
CA LYS A 116 -4.35 7.50 -27.24
C LYS A 116 -5.62 7.73 -26.43
N TYR A 117 -6.15 8.96 -26.48
CA TYR A 117 -7.37 9.33 -25.77
C TYR A 117 -8.50 8.33 -25.98
N ILE A 118 -9.16 7.97 -24.89
CA ILE A 118 -10.43 7.24 -24.87
C ILE A 118 -11.33 7.85 -23.80
N SER A 119 -12.63 8.01 -24.10
CA SER A 119 -13.59 8.49 -23.10
C SER A 119 -13.82 7.43 -22.02
N VAL A 120 -14.20 7.86 -20.79
CA VAL A 120 -14.59 6.94 -19.71
C VAL A 120 -15.76 6.05 -20.14
N GLU A 121 -16.71 6.58 -20.92
CA GLU A 121 -17.87 5.83 -21.42
C GLU A 121 -17.44 4.70 -22.36
N ASP A 122 -16.60 4.99 -23.36
CA ASP A 122 -16.11 3.99 -24.31
C ASP A 122 -15.24 2.93 -23.63
N TYR A 123 -14.41 3.36 -22.69
CA TYR A 123 -13.60 2.46 -21.87
C TYR A 123 -14.47 1.49 -21.05
N ASN A 124 -15.48 2.02 -20.34
CA ASN A 124 -16.39 1.20 -19.53
C ASN A 124 -17.26 0.28 -20.41
N ARG A 125 -17.68 0.73 -21.60
CA ARG A 125 -18.36 -0.14 -22.57
C ARG A 125 -17.45 -1.31 -22.96
N LYS A 126 -16.19 -1.06 -23.25
CA LYS A 126 -15.22 -2.10 -23.61
C LYS A 126 -14.97 -3.08 -22.46
N CYS A 127 -14.88 -2.60 -21.22
CA CYS A 127 -14.80 -3.45 -20.03
C CYS A 127 -16.03 -4.37 -19.91
N ARG A 128 -17.23 -3.83 -20.14
CA ARG A 128 -18.49 -4.59 -20.08
C ARG A 128 -18.55 -5.68 -21.16
N GLU A 129 -18.06 -5.40 -22.37
CA GLU A 129 -17.98 -6.38 -23.45
C GLU A 129 -17.02 -7.53 -23.12
N ASN A 130 -15.85 -7.19 -22.56
CA ASN A 130 -14.80 -8.17 -22.28
C ASN A 130 -15.07 -9.04 -21.06
N VAL A 131 -15.72 -8.51 -20.04
CA VAL A 131 -15.79 -9.19 -18.74
C VAL A 131 -16.57 -10.51 -18.79
N MET A 132 -17.53 -10.66 -19.71
CA MET A 132 -18.37 -11.87 -19.82
C MET A 132 -17.84 -12.88 -20.87
N MET A 133 -16.64 -12.68 -21.39
CA MET A 133 -16.09 -13.42 -22.52
C MET A 133 -16.07 -14.94 -22.31
N PHE A 134 -15.77 -15.42 -21.10
CA PHE A 134 -15.59 -16.84 -20.82
C PHE A 134 -16.79 -17.50 -20.10
N THR A 135 -17.90 -16.80 -19.94
CA THR A 135 -19.09 -17.34 -19.23
C THR A 135 -19.63 -18.63 -19.83
N ALA A 136 -19.55 -18.78 -21.16
CA ALA A 136 -19.97 -20.01 -21.85
C ALA A 136 -19.09 -21.22 -21.45
N GLU A 137 -17.78 -21.05 -21.34
CA GLU A 137 -16.87 -22.10 -20.89
C GLU A 137 -17.13 -22.49 -19.43
N TRP A 138 -17.35 -21.49 -18.58
CA TRP A 138 -17.71 -21.71 -17.18
C TRP A 138 -19.03 -22.45 -17.03
N ARG A 139 -20.05 -22.10 -17.84
CA ARG A 139 -21.33 -22.81 -17.87
C ARG A 139 -21.13 -24.26 -18.26
N LYS A 140 -20.42 -24.49 -19.36
CA LYS A 140 -20.12 -25.85 -19.86
C LYS A 140 -19.40 -26.69 -18.80
N LEU A 141 -18.34 -26.16 -18.16
CA LEU A 141 -17.63 -26.86 -17.08
C LEU A 141 -18.58 -27.20 -15.92
N THR A 142 -19.41 -26.26 -15.50
CA THR A 142 -20.34 -26.43 -14.37
C THR A 142 -21.36 -27.54 -14.68
N GLU A 143 -21.89 -27.58 -15.89
CA GLU A 143 -22.82 -28.61 -16.37
C GLU A 143 -22.11 -29.97 -16.47
N GLU A 144 -20.92 -30.05 -17.09
CA GLU A 144 -20.13 -31.29 -17.21
C GLU A 144 -19.72 -31.89 -15.86
N MET A 145 -19.49 -31.06 -14.85
CA MET A 145 -19.25 -31.52 -13.48
C MET A 145 -20.52 -32.08 -12.81
N GLY A 146 -21.70 -31.82 -13.34
CA GLY A 146 -22.96 -32.08 -12.68
C GLY A 146 -23.16 -31.23 -11.43
N TYR A 147 -22.58 -30.05 -11.38
CA TYR A 147 -22.72 -29.12 -10.24
C TYR A 147 -24.09 -28.47 -10.26
N PHE A 148 -24.90 -28.72 -9.24
CA PHE A 148 -26.24 -28.19 -9.11
C PHE A 148 -26.24 -26.76 -8.56
N VAL A 149 -26.35 -25.79 -9.47
CA VAL A 149 -26.45 -24.36 -9.15
C VAL A 149 -27.28 -23.66 -10.23
N ASP A 150 -28.09 -22.68 -9.85
CA ASP A 150 -28.91 -21.89 -10.77
C ASP A 150 -28.03 -20.95 -11.61
N LEU A 151 -27.73 -21.37 -12.84
CA LEU A 151 -26.98 -20.61 -13.83
C LEU A 151 -27.85 -19.71 -14.71
N ASP A 152 -29.18 -19.85 -14.64
CA ASP A 152 -30.12 -19.08 -15.48
C ASP A 152 -30.47 -17.74 -14.83
N HIS A 153 -30.38 -17.66 -13.50
CA HIS A 153 -30.67 -16.44 -12.75
C HIS A 153 -29.49 -16.06 -11.84
N PRO A 154 -28.26 -15.92 -12.39
CA PRO A 154 -27.09 -15.56 -11.60
C PRO A 154 -27.22 -14.11 -11.10
N TYR A 155 -26.56 -13.78 -10.00
CA TYR A 155 -26.28 -12.38 -9.71
C TYR A 155 -25.01 -11.94 -10.43
N ILE A 156 -25.02 -10.71 -10.95
CA ILE A 156 -23.89 -10.14 -11.70
C ILE A 156 -23.53 -8.81 -11.03
N THR A 157 -22.26 -8.65 -10.66
CA THR A 157 -21.86 -7.52 -9.82
C THR A 157 -21.98 -6.15 -10.50
N TYR A 158 -22.04 -6.09 -11.86
CA TYR A 158 -22.29 -4.85 -12.59
C TYR A 158 -23.79 -4.54 -12.82
N ASP A 159 -24.70 -5.44 -12.45
CA ASP A 159 -26.14 -5.19 -12.61
C ASP A 159 -26.62 -4.11 -11.65
N ASN A 160 -27.52 -3.24 -12.15
CA ASN A 160 -28.08 -2.14 -11.36
C ASN A 160 -28.71 -2.63 -10.04
N LYS A 161 -29.43 -3.76 -10.05
CA LYS A 161 -30.04 -4.33 -8.84
C LYS A 161 -28.99 -4.70 -7.78
N TYR A 162 -27.84 -5.22 -8.22
CA TYR A 162 -26.73 -5.51 -7.30
C TYR A 162 -26.12 -4.21 -6.77
N ILE A 163 -25.85 -3.25 -7.65
CA ILE A 163 -25.28 -1.94 -7.29
C ILE A 163 -26.22 -1.18 -6.35
N GLU A 164 -27.53 -1.16 -6.61
CA GLU A 164 -28.52 -0.52 -5.73
C GLU A 164 -28.56 -1.14 -4.34
N THR A 165 -28.46 -2.47 -4.25
CA THR A 165 -28.38 -3.17 -2.96
C THR A 165 -27.12 -2.77 -2.20
N LEU A 166 -25.98 -2.70 -2.89
CA LEU A 166 -24.72 -2.26 -2.30
C LEU A 166 -24.80 -0.78 -1.85
N TRP A 167 -25.40 0.09 -2.66
CA TRP A 167 -25.61 1.49 -2.31
C TRP A 167 -26.52 1.66 -1.09
N TRP A 168 -27.56 0.84 -0.98
CA TRP A 168 -28.40 0.81 0.22
C TRP A 168 -27.61 0.43 1.46
N LEU A 169 -26.72 -0.58 1.38
CA LEU A 169 -25.84 -0.96 2.48
C LEU A 169 -24.88 0.17 2.87
N LEU A 170 -24.27 0.83 1.87
CA LEU A 170 -23.38 1.97 2.11
C LEU A 170 -24.13 3.14 2.77
N ARG A 171 -25.38 3.38 2.37
CA ARG A 171 -26.24 4.37 3.01
C ARG A 171 -26.50 4.05 4.48
N GLN A 172 -26.77 2.79 4.83
CA GLN A 172 -26.93 2.36 6.22
C GLN A 172 -25.66 2.61 7.06
N LEU A 173 -24.48 2.36 6.46
CA LEU A 173 -23.20 2.62 7.12
C LEU A 173 -22.96 4.12 7.30
N TYR A 174 -23.31 4.93 6.30
CA TYR A 174 -23.20 6.39 6.36
C TYR A 174 -24.07 6.97 7.46
N ASP A 175 -25.35 6.58 7.54
CA ASP A 175 -26.30 7.06 8.53
C ASP A 175 -25.90 6.66 9.98
N LYS A 176 -25.13 5.56 10.12
CA LYS A 176 -24.54 5.13 11.39
C LYS A 176 -23.21 5.83 11.71
N GLY A 177 -22.72 6.76 10.87
CA GLY A 177 -21.43 7.44 11.05
C GLY A 177 -20.21 6.53 10.88
N LEU A 178 -20.39 5.38 10.20
CA LEU A 178 -19.32 4.40 9.97
C LEU A 178 -18.61 4.60 8.64
N LEU A 179 -19.22 5.32 7.67
CA LEU A 179 -18.62 5.66 6.39
C LEU A 179 -18.05 7.08 6.46
N TYR A 180 -16.76 7.24 6.25
CA TYR A 180 -16.10 8.53 6.35
C TYR A 180 -15.00 8.70 5.30
N LYS A 181 -14.71 9.95 4.93
CA LYS A 181 -13.53 10.29 4.14
C LYS A 181 -12.32 10.42 5.06
N GLY A 182 -11.25 9.75 4.72
CA GLY A 182 -10.01 9.77 5.45
C GLY A 182 -8.81 9.83 4.53
N TYR A 183 -7.65 10.02 5.13
CA TYR A 183 -6.35 10.04 4.51
C TYR A 183 -5.47 9.02 5.23
N THR A 184 -4.79 8.17 4.49
CA THR A 184 -3.85 7.22 5.06
C THR A 184 -2.74 6.88 4.08
N ILE A 185 -1.59 6.52 4.63
CA ILE A 185 -0.51 5.92 3.85
C ILE A 185 -0.92 4.49 3.54
N GLN A 186 -0.97 4.15 2.27
CA GLN A 186 -1.38 2.84 1.80
C GLN A 186 -0.50 2.36 0.64
N PRO A 187 -0.41 1.03 0.43
CA PRO A 187 0.29 0.51 -0.73
C PRO A 187 -0.36 1.01 -2.01
N TYR A 188 0.44 1.59 -2.89
CA TYR A 188 0.02 2.11 -4.18
C TYR A 188 0.89 1.51 -5.28
N SER A 189 0.27 1.07 -6.35
CA SER A 189 0.98 0.57 -7.54
C SER A 189 0.98 1.61 -8.66
N PRO A 190 2.09 2.30 -8.93
CA PRO A 190 2.20 3.19 -10.10
C PRO A 190 1.88 2.45 -11.39
N GLY A 191 2.35 1.22 -11.54
CA GLY A 191 2.09 0.40 -12.74
C GLY A 191 0.62 0.03 -12.96
N ALA A 192 -0.19 -0.03 -11.90
CA ALA A 192 -1.63 -0.28 -11.98
C ALA A 192 -2.46 1.00 -11.80
N GLY A 193 -1.83 2.11 -11.39
CA GLY A 193 -2.49 3.40 -11.15
C GLY A 193 -3.53 3.37 -10.03
N THR A 194 -3.39 2.51 -9.01
CA THR A 194 -4.36 2.36 -7.93
C THR A 194 -3.73 1.93 -6.61
N GLY A 195 -4.40 2.26 -5.50
CA GLY A 195 -4.09 1.70 -4.18
C GLY A 195 -4.41 0.20 -4.13
N LEU A 196 -3.65 -0.53 -3.32
CA LEU A 196 -3.83 -1.96 -3.09
C LEU A 196 -4.29 -2.21 -1.66
N SER A 197 -5.11 -3.23 -1.46
CA SER A 197 -5.50 -3.69 -0.13
C SER A 197 -4.42 -4.59 0.47
N SER A 198 -4.45 -4.77 1.79
CA SER A 198 -3.58 -5.73 2.48
C SER A 198 -3.78 -7.16 1.96
N HIS A 199 -5.02 -7.52 1.55
CA HIS A 199 -5.29 -8.82 0.95
C HIS A 199 -4.57 -9.00 -0.40
N GLU A 200 -4.54 -7.98 -1.23
CA GLU A 200 -3.82 -8.00 -2.52
C GLU A 200 -2.31 -8.12 -2.33
N LEU A 201 -1.75 -7.51 -1.29
CA LEU A 201 -0.33 -7.68 -0.94
C LEU A 201 0.00 -9.05 -0.34
N ASN A 202 -0.98 -9.73 0.26
CA ASN A 202 -0.80 -11.05 0.83
C ASN A 202 -0.93 -12.20 -0.19
N GLN A 203 -1.05 -11.90 -1.48
CA GLN A 203 -1.04 -12.92 -2.52
C GLN A 203 0.37 -13.57 -2.62
N PRO A 204 0.44 -14.88 -2.93
CA PRO A 204 1.72 -15.56 -3.11
C PRO A 204 2.60 -14.84 -4.15
N GLY A 205 3.87 -14.59 -3.81
CA GLY A 205 4.84 -13.94 -4.69
C GLY A 205 4.77 -12.41 -4.74
N CYS A 206 3.90 -11.77 -3.94
CA CYS A 206 3.90 -10.32 -3.82
C CYS A 206 5.14 -9.79 -3.09
N TYR A 207 5.56 -10.46 -2.04
CA TYR A 207 6.81 -10.11 -1.36
C TYR A 207 7.96 -10.89 -1.98
N ARG A 208 8.99 -10.16 -2.40
CA ARG A 208 10.18 -10.71 -3.07
C ARG A 208 11.44 -10.15 -2.43
N ASP A 209 12.48 -10.97 -2.37
CA ASP A 209 13.79 -10.50 -1.98
C ASP A 209 14.37 -9.64 -3.11
N VAL A 210 14.65 -8.38 -2.80
CA VAL A 210 15.29 -7.42 -3.70
C VAL A 210 16.65 -7.02 -3.12
N LYS A 211 17.59 -6.71 -4.01
CA LYS A 211 18.92 -6.25 -3.64
C LYS A 211 19.06 -4.77 -3.95
N ASP A 212 18.73 -3.92 -2.98
CA ASP A 212 18.77 -2.47 -3.12
C ASP A 212 20.08 -1.87 -2.56
N THR A 213 20.42 -0.65 -3.01
CA THR A 213 21.47 0.16 -2.41
C THR A 213 20.90 0.83 -1.19
N THR A 214 21.56 0.66 -0.06
CA THR A 214 21.18 1.24 1.23
C THR A 214 22.22 2.23 1.70
N CYS A 215 21.81 3.19 2.51
CA CYS A 215 22.68 4.21 3.05
C CYS A 215 22.49 4.35 4.56
N THR A 216 23.61 4.52 5.27
CA THR A 216 23.61 5.09 6.62
C THR A 216 23.95 6.57 6.50
N ALA A 217 22.94 7.40 6.71
CA ALA A 217 23.01 8.84 6.60
C ALA A 217 23.43 9.49 7.93
N LEU A 218 24.17 10.58 7.84
CA LEU A 218 24.68 11.38 8.97
C LEU A 218 23.87 12.68 9.07
N PHE A 219 23.12 12.83 10.15
CA PHE A 219 22.30 14.01 10.43
C PHE A 219 23.02 14.90 11.43
N GLU A 220 23.55 16.06 11.00
CA GLU A 220 24.35 16.99 11.83
C GLU A 220 23.51 17.54 12.98
N ILE A 221 23.94 17.34 14.22
CA ILE A 221 23.27 17.81 15.44
C ILE A 221 23.51 19.31 15.60
N THR A 222 22.43 20.09 15.77
CA THR A 222 22.51 21.55 15.86
C THR A 222 22.54 22.10 17.31
N ASN A 223 22.13 21.29 18.29
CA ASN A 223 22.16 21.61 19.71
C ASN A 223 22.91 20.52 20.51
N PRO A 224 24.18 20.25 20.17
CA PRO A 224 24.92 19.13 20.75
C PRO A 224 25.26 19.33 22.25
N ASP A 225 25.40 18.21 22.99
CA ASP A 225 26.08 18.19 24.27
C ASP A 225 27.56 18.61 24.04
N ALA A 226 28.13 19.35 24.99
CA ALA A 226 29.55 19.76 24.94
C ALA A 226 30.52 18.57 24.80
N LYS A 227 30.14 17.40 25.29
CA LYS A 227 30.92 16.15 25.16
C LYS A 227 31.06 15.66 23.73
N TRP A 228 30.10 16.03 22.84
CA TRP A 228 30.03 15.54 21.46
C TRP A 228 30.85 16.40 20.48
N THR A 229 31.34 17.56 20.91
CA THR A 229 32.03 18.53 20.03
C THR A 229 33.53 18.54 20.17
N ASN A 230 34.08 17.71 21.07
CA ASN A 230 35.53 17.72 21.38
C ASN A 230 36.41 17.13 20.27
N TRP A 231 35.83 16.26 19.40
CA TRP A 231 36.57 15.53 18.37
C TRP A 231 36.25 16.00 16.94
N GLY A 232 35.02 16.25 16.64
CA GLY A 232 34.54 16.66 15.31
C GLY A 232 33.07 17.02 15.35
N LYS A 233 32.46 17.16 14.19
CA LYS A 233 31.03 17.44 14.13
C LYS A 233 30.21 16.27 14.69
N PRO A 234 29.16 16.53 15.47
CA PRO A 234 28.28 15.50 16.01
C PRO A 234 27.15 15.18 15.04
N TYR A 235 26.85 13.88 14.89
CA TYR A 235 25.83 13.37 14.01
C TYR A 235 24.97 12.29 14.66
N PHE A 236 23.70 12.23 14.33
CA PHE A 236 22.91 11.01 14.44
C PHE A 236 23.09 10.19 13.16
N ALA A 237 23.32 8.87 13.31
CA ALA A 237 23.40 7.96 12.17
C ALA A 237 22.07 7.20 12.01
N ALA A 238 21.41 7.34 10.89
CA ALA A 238 20.21 6.56 10.57
C ALA A 238 20.38 5.80 9.25
N TRP A 239 19.95 4.54 9.24
CA TRP A 239 20.06 3.65 8.10
C TRP A 239 18.73 3.58 7.34
N THR A 240 18.80 3.51 6.01
CA THR A 240 17.61 3.36 5.15
C THR A 240 17.88 2.42 3.98
N THR A 241 16.86 1.64 3.61
CA THR A 241 16.81 0.83 2.38
C THR A 241 16.22 1.60 1.20
N THR A 242 15.71 2.81 1.43
CA THR A 242 15.04 3.66 0.44
C THR A 242 15.61 5.08 0.47
N PRO A 243 16.86 5.31 0.04
CA PRO A 243 17.49 6.64 0.02
C PRO A 243 16.65 7.72 -0.63
N TRP A 244 15.83 7.39 -1.64
CA TRP A 244 14.92 8.32 -2.29
C TRP A 244 13.85 8.95 -1.35
N THR A 245 13.64 8.41 -0.13
CA THR A 245 12.73 9.03 0.85
C THR A 245 13.43 10.04 1.76
N LEU A 246 14.77 10.09 1.77
CA LEU A 246 15.54 11.02 2.63
C LEU A 246 15.19 12.50 2.43
N PRO A 247 14.89 12.99 1.21
CA PRO A 247 14.47 14.39 1.03
C PRO A 247 13.14 14.73 1.75
N SER A 248 12.34 13.71 2.08
CA SER A 248 11.07 13.87 2.81
C SER A 248 11.22 13.61 4.33
N ASN A 249 12.45 13.49 4.82
CA ASN A 249 12.71 13.35 6.25
C ASN A 249 12.26 14.58 7.03
N THR A 250 11.57 14.39 8.17
CA THR A 250 11.17 15.47 9.07
C THR A 250 11.45 15.18 10.54
N ALA A 251 11.83 13.94 10.90
CA ALA A 251 12.25 13.57 12.25
C ALA A 251 13.21 12.37 12.23
N LEU A 252 13.86 12.13 13.35
CA LEU A 252 14.56 10.88 13.68
C LEU A 252 13.85 10.22 14.86
N CYS A 253 13.68 8.90 14.82
CA CYS A 253 13.00 8.15 15.87
C CYS A 253 13.95 7.22 16.61
N VAL A 254 13.89 7.23 17.95
CA VAL A 254 14.67 6.39 18.85
C VAL A 254 13.79 5.52 19.72
N GLY A 255 14.24 4.31 20.04
CA GLY A 255 13.57 3.44 21.02
C GLY A 255 13.82 3.95 22.44
N PRO A 256 12.78 4.33 23.21
CA PRO A 256 12.95 4.99 24.50
C PRO A 256 13.82 4.23 25.51
N ASN A 257 13.83 2.90 25.43
CA ASN A 257 14.55 2.00 26.35
C ASN A 257 15.83 1.39 25.73
N ILE A 258 16.18 1.75 24.49
CA ILE A 258 17.39 1.30 23.83
C ILE A 258 18.57 2.12 24.38
N LYS A 259 19.72 1.46 24.55
CA LYS A 259 20.98 2.10 24.93
C LYS A 259 21.69 2.63 23.69
N TYR A 260 22.03 3.92 23.71
CA TYR A 260 22.78 4.62 22.66
C TYR A 260 24.11 5.09 23.18
N VAL A 261 25.08 5.24 22.30
CA VAL A 261 26.43 5.71 22.61
C VAL A 261 26.81 6.83 21.65
N ALA A 262 27.56 7.79 22.18
CA ALA A 262 28.29 8.77 21.39
C ALA A 262 29.72 8.26 21.16
N VAL A 263 30.12 8.15 19.91
CA VAL A 263 31.36 7.50 19.48
C VAL A 263 32.19 8.48 18.66
N GLU A 264 33.34 8.85 19.13
CA GLU A 264 34.34 9.59 18.36
C GLU A 264 35.04 8.65 17.38
N THR A 265 35.07 9.02 16.11
CA THR A 265 35.64 8.22 15.02
C THR A 265 35.92 9.08 13.79
N TYR A 266 36.16 8.45 12.64
CA TYR A 266 36.32 9.09 11.34
C TYR A 266 35.26 8.62 10.36
N ASN A 267 34.86 9.50 9.45
CA ASN A 267 34.10 9.10 8.26
C ASN A 267 35.10 8.47 7.26
N PRO A 268 34.95 7.17 6.90
CA PRO A 268 35.92 6.48 6.04
C PRO A 268 35.91 6.97 4.56
N TYR A 269 34.96 7.83 4.19
CA TYR A 269 34.86 8.35 2.82
C TYR A 269 35.66 9.64 2.58
N ASN A 270 35.84 10.46 3.63
CA ASN A 270 36.47 11.78 3.53
C ASN A 270 37.49 12.07 4.68
N ASP A 271 37.68 11.11 5.59
CA ASP A 271 38.57 11.18 6.74
C ASP A 271 38.24 12.29 7.76
N GLU A 272 37.04 12.86 7.69
CA GLU A 272 36.63 13.86 8.66
C GLU A 272 36.40 13.24 10.04
N LYS A 273 36.93 13.95 11.06
CA LYS A 273 36.69 13.64 12.48
C LYS A 273 35.21 13.90 12.79
N MET A 274 34.54 12.93 13.42
CA MET A 274 33.12 13.05 13.77
C MET A 274 32.80 12.35 15.09
N THR A 275 31.75 12.79 15.75
CA THR A 275 31.12 12.08 16.86
C THR A 275 29.76 11.55 16.41
N VAL A 276 29.57 10.24 16.41
CA VAL A 276 28.36 9.59 15.89
C VAL A 276 27.54 9.00 17.03
N ILE A 277 26.25 9.27 17.05
CA ILE A 277 25.29 8.69 17.99
C ILE A 277 24.54 7.54 17.30
N MET A 278 24.59 6.35 17.92
CA MET A 278 23.90 5.15 17.46
C MET A 278 23.65 4.16 18.61
N ALA A 279 22.83 3.14 18.40
CA ALA A 279 22.63 2.10 19.41
C ALA A 279 23.94 1.33 19.69
N GLU A 280 24.23 1.12 20.98
CA GLU A 280 25.47 0.41 21.43
C GLU A 280 25.56 -1.00 20.83
N SER A 281 24.44 -1.73 20.80
CA SER A 281 24.36 -3.09 20.25
C SER A 281 24.64 -3.18 18.75
N ARG A 282 24.70 -2.05 18.05
CA ARG A 282 24.96 -1.99 16.59
C ARG A 282 26.38 -1.56 16.24
N LEU A 283 27.21 -1.24 17.20
CA LEU A 283 28.58 -0.75 16.97
C LEU A 283 29.39 -1.70 16.08
N ASP A 284 29.40 -2.99 16.39
CA ASP A 284 30.21 -4.00 15.68
C ASP A 284 29.81 -4.17 14.20
N ALA A 285 28.62 -3.73 13.81
CA ALA A 285 28.18 -3.72 12.41
C ALA A 285 28.81 -2.56 11.59
N TYR A 286 29.34 -1.56 12.28
CA TYR A 286 29.91 -0.34 11.68
C TYR A 286 31.38 -0.17 11.97
N LEU A 287 31.81 -0.46 13.20
CA LEU A 287 33.16 -0.26 13.68
C LEU A 287 33.70 -1.58 14.23
N LYS A 288 34.85 -2.00 13.73
CA LYS A 288 35.47 -3.25 14.16
C LYS A 288 35.95 -3.17 15.59
N PRO A 289 35.74 -4.19 16.43
CA PRO A 289 36.16 -4.20 17.83
C PRO A 289 37.66 -3.87 18.05
N GLU A 290 38.51 -4.24 17.07
CA GLU A 290 39.95 -3.97 17.11
C GLU A 290 40.31 -2.47 17.08
N GLY A 291 39.37 -1.65 16.60
CA GLY A 291 39.50 -0.19 16.55
C GLY A 291 39.13 0.50 17.86
N LYS A 292 38.56 -0.23 18.83
CA LYS A 292 38.14 0.34 20.10
C LYS A 292 39.35 0.83 20.90
N ASP A 293 39.32 2.10 21.32
CA ASP A 293 40.37 2.77 22.09
C ASP A 293 41.78 2.71 21.43
N ALA A 294 41.82 2.46 20.10
CA ALA A 294 43.06 2.51 19.34
C ALA A 294 43.53 3.97 19.16
N ASP A 295 44.79 4.13 18.78
CA ASP A 295 45.36 5.45 18.55
C ASP A 295 44.64 6.17 17.40
N MET A 296 43.87 7.19 17.76
CA MET A 296 43.07 7.98 16.83
C MET A 296 43.92 8.72 15.80
N GLU A 297 45.13 9.19 16.18
CA GLU A 297 46.00 9.95 15.29
C GLU A 297 46.82 9.05 14.33
N ALA A 298 46.81 7.74 14.56
CA ALA A 298 47.46 6.78 13.68
C ALA A 298 46.64 6.44 12.41
N TYR A 299 45.34 6.83 12.38
CA TYR A 299 44.44 6.54 11.26
C TYR A 299 44.89 7.16 9.95
N LYS A 300 44.78 6.38 8.86
CA LYS A 300 45.04 6.83 7.49
C LYS A 300 43.93 6.41 6.57
N HIS A 301 43.67 7.22 5.53
CA HIS A 301 42.70 6.90 4.52
C HIS A 301 42.87 5.48 3.96
N GLY A 302 41.76 4.73 3.93
CA GLY A 302 41.71 3.36 3.42
C GLY A 302 42.11 2.28 4.45
N ASP A 303 42.42 2.63 5.68
CA ASP A 303 42.62 1.65 6.73
C ASP A 303 41.37 0.80 6.95
N LYS A 304 41.56 -0.52 7.04
CA LYS A 304 40.45 -1.48 7.22
C LYS A 304 39.83 -1.45 8.61
N VAL A 305 40.55 -0.88 9.57
CA VAL A 305 40.11 -0.71 10.97
C VAL A 305 40.12 0.78 11.26
N VAL A 306 38.93 1.35 11.42
CA VAL A 306 38.78 2.75 11.81
C VAL A 306 38.81 2.82 13.32
N PRO A 307 39.69 3.63 13.94
CA PRO A 307 39.77 3.76 15.39
C PRO A 307 38.53 4.50 15.92
N TYR A 308 38.12 4.13 17.12
CA TYR A 308 36.98 4.78 17.78
C TYR A 308 37.09 4.70 19.30
N ARG A 309 36.41 5.63 19.97
CA ARG A 309 36.21 5.61 21.43
C ARG A 309 34.79 6.04 21.80
N ILE A 310 34.23 5.40 22.82
CA ILE A 310 32.92 5.77 23.37
C ILE A 310 33.14 6.89 24.37
N VAL A 311 32.47 8.04 24.18
CA VAL A 311 32.65 9.23 25.04
C VAL A 311 31.45 9.52 25.92
N ALA A 312 30.26 8.97 25.56
CA ALA A 312 29.07 9.08 26.40
C ALA A 312 28.07 7.94 26.10
N GLU A 313 27.21 7.67 27.06
CA GLU A 313 26.13 6.68 26.97
C GLU A 313 24.81 7.36 27.30
N TYR A 314 23.72 6.95 26.60
CA TYR A 314 22.37 7.51 26.73
C TYR A 314 21.30 6.42 26.62
N THR A 315 20.18 6.63 27.25
CA THR A 315 18.92 5.96 26.87
C THR A 315 18.25 6.76 25.75
N GLY A 316 17.39 6.12 24.95
CA GLY A 316 16.67 6.86 23.91
C GLY A 316 15.82 8.01 24.46
N LYS A 317 15.30 7.90 25.71
CA LYS A 317 14.56 8.98 26.37
C LYS A 317 15.39 10.27 26.53
N GLU A 318 16.67 10.14 26.79
CA GLU A 318 17.58 11.27 26.97
C GLU A 318 17.93 11.95 25.63
N LEU A 319 17.75 11.25 24.50
CA LEU A 319 17.99 11.79 23.17
C LEU A 319 16.79 12.51 22.57
N VAL A 320 15.57 12.34 23.14
CA VAL A 320 14.35 13.00 22.65
C VAL A 320 14.50 14.51 22.78
N GLY A 321 14.17 15.24 21.70
CA GLY A 321 14.21 16.70 21.64
C GLY A 321 15.51 17.29 21.09
N TYR A 322 16.58 16.48 20.93
CA TYR A 322 17.74 16.96 20.19
C TYR A 322 17.38 17.31 18.76
N LYS A 323 17.96 18.40 18.25
CA LYS A 323 17.71 18.94 16.92
C LYS A 323 18.86 18.62 15.98
N TYR A 324 18.55 18.46 14.71
CA TYR A 324 19.53 18.24 13.66
C TYR A 324 19.23 19.12 12.43
N ARG A 325 20.22 19.33 11.59
CA ARG A 325 20.08 20.04 10.32
C ARG A 325 19.37 19.15 9.32
N GLN A 326 18.42 19.71 8.56
CA GLN A 326 17.80 18.98 7.45
C GLN A 326 18.87 18.40 6.54
N LEU A 327 18.78 17.09 6.25
CA LEU A 327 19.82 16.38 5.49
C LEU A 327 19.87 16.86 4.03
N MET A 328 18.70 16.98 3.41
CA MET A 328 18.50 17.44 2.03
C MET A 328 17.53 18.62 2.05
N PRO A 329 18.01 19.85 2.12
CA PRO A 329 17.15 21.03 2.32
C PRO A 329 16.49 21.49 1.01
N TRP A 330 15.92 20.56 0.25
CA TRP A 330 15.24 20.85 -1.02
C TRP A 330 13.94 21.60 -0.82
N VAL A 331 13.18 21.19 0.22
CA VAL A 331 11.85 21.74 0.51
C VAL A 331 11.68 21.84 2.02
N LYS A 332 11.15 22.98 2.49
CA LYS A 332 10.75 23.17 3.89
C LYS A 332 9.36 22.57 4.11
N PRO A 333 9.12 21.88 5.24
CA PRO A 333 7.78 21.40 5.56
C PRO A 333 6.81 22.56 5.77
N CYS A 334 5.59 22.42 5.23
CA CYS A 334 4.50 23.35 5.43
C CYS A 334 3.18 22.62 5.68
N LEU A 335 2.25 23.24 6.40
CA LEU A 335 0.94 22.69 6.66
C LEU A 335 -0.17 23.64 6.19
N LYS A 336 -1.25 23.06 5.69
CA LYS A 336 -2.45 23.80 5.30
C LYS A 336 -3.20 24.29 6.54
N LEU A 337 -3.60 25.55 6.53
CA LEU A 337 -4.45 26.16 7.56
C LEU A 337 -5.94 26.04 7.18
N GLY A 338 -6.82 26.03 8.16
CA GLY A 338 -8.28 25.92 7.98
C GLY A 338 -8.92 24.92 8.95
N ASP A 339 -10.17 24.53 8.69
CA ASP A 339 -11.01 23.72 9.60
C ASP A 339 -10.42 22.37 10.01
N LEU A 340 -9.54 21.81 9.19
CA LEU A 340 -8.88 20.52 9.44
C LEU A 340 -7.40 20.66 9.83
N ALA A 341 -6.91 21.88 10.01
CA ALA A 341 -5.53 22.11 10.43
C ALA A 341 -5.33 21.56 11.86
N PRO A 342 -4.18 20.92 12.14
CA PRO A 342 -3.84 20.58 13.51
C PRO A 342 -3.79 21.84 14.40
N GLU A 343 -4.26 21.73 15.65
CA GLU A 343 -4.25 22.86 16.59
C GLU A 343 -2.87 23.48 16.74
N TYR A 344 -1.81 22.66 16.80
CA TYR A 344 -0.44 23.16 16.91
C TYR A 344 0.01 23.97 15.70
N ALA A 345 -0.46 23.64 14.47
CA ALA A 345 -0.14 24.42 13.27
C ALA A 345 -0.87 25.77 13.27
N THR A 346 -2.13 25.79 13.73
CA THR A 346 -2.91 27.03 13.87
C THR A 346 -2.31 27.96 14.93
N ALA A 347 -1.89 27.40 16.07
CA ALA A 347 -1.21 28.15 17.12
C ALA A 347 0.13 28.73 16.62
N TYR A 348 0.94 27.91 15.94
CA TYR A 348 2.21 28.35 15.38
C TYR A 348 2.04 29.45 14.35
N ALA A 349 1.03 29.35 13.46
CA ALA A 349 0.73 30.39 12.46
C ALA A 349 0.32 31.73 13.11
N ALA A 350 -0.36 31.67 14.26
CA ALA A 350 -0.74 32.88 14.99
C ALA A 350 0.48 33.58 15.65
N GLU A 351 1.47 32.80 16.09
CA GLU A 351 2.73 33.29 16.67
C GLU A 351 3.72 33.76 15.59
N HIS A 352 3.64 33.21 14.37
CA HIS A 352 4.55 33.46 13.25
C HIS A 352 3.80 33.86 11.97
N PRO A 353 3.09 35.01 11.96
CA PRO A 353 2.33 35.42 10.80
C PRO A 353 3.19 35.69 9.55
N GLU A 354 4.50 35.93 9.71
CA GLU A 354 5.45 36.12 8.62
C GLU A 354 5.77 34.81 7.85
N LYS A 355 5.47 33.67 8.45
CA LYS A 355 5.64 32.33 7.83
C LYS A 355 4.35 31.87 7.13
N VAL A 356 3.27 32.61 7.21
CA VAL A 356 2.01 32.30 6.55
C VAL A 356 2.01 32.82 5.12
N PHE A 357 1.62 31.97 4.17
CA PHE A 357 1.46 32.34 2.77
C PHE A 357 0.17 31.75 2.18
N ALA A 358 -0.40 32.46 1.19
CA ALA A 358 -1.56 31.99 0.45
C ALA A 358 -1.11 31.19 -0.78
N SER A 359 -1.89 30.18 -1.20
CA SER A 359 -1.71 29.58 -2.53
C SER A 359 -1.94 30.63 -3.63
N GLU A 360 -1.38 30.43 -4.82
CA GLU A 360 -1.62 31.32 -5.97
C GLU A 360 -3.09 31.36 -6.38
N THR A 361 -3.89 30.34 -6.04
CA THR A 361 -5.35 30.34 -6.24
C THR A 361 -6.08 31.24 -5.26
N GLY A 362 -5.43 31.71 -4.18
CA GLY A 362 -6.03 32.52 -3.12
C GLY A 362 -7.08 31.82 -2.26
N LYS A 363 -7.31 30.52 -2.46
CA LYS A 363 -8.33 29.75 -1.73
C LYS A 363 -7.86 29.21 -0.39
N ASP A 364 -6.58 28.91 -0.28
CA ASP A 364 -5.99 28.21 0.85
C ASP A 364 -4.77 28.95 1.37
N ASN A 365 -4.60 28.94 2.70
CA ASN A 365 -3.42 29.44 3.38
C ASN A 365 -2.60 28.30 3.96
N PHE A 366 -1.28 28.51 4.03
CA PHE A 366 -0.31 27.56 4.53
C PHE A 366 0.64 28.26 5.50
N VAL A 367 1.27 27.49 6.38
CA VAL A 367 2.33 27.96 7.27
C VAL A 367 3.58 27.12 7.09
N GLU A 368 4.73 27.77 6.90
CA GLU A 368 6.04 27.09 6.90
C GLU A 368 6.38 26.66 8.33
N MET A 369 6.85 25.43 8.53
CA MET A 369 7.02 24.80 9.84
C MET A 369 8.39 24.13 10.03
N GLU A 370 9.43 24.63 9.41
CA GLU A 370 10.79 24.08 9.52
C GLU A 370 11.25 23.95 10.98
N GLU A 371 10.97 24.93 11.82
CA GLU A 371 11.39 24.95 13.23
C GLU A 371 10.70 23.86 14.10
N CYS A 372 9.54 23.35 13.65
CA CYS A 372 8.80 22.27 14.30
C CYS A 372 9.28 20.88 13.88
N ALA A 373 10.07 20.79 12.81
CA ALA A 373 10.62 19.56 12.27
C ALA A 373 12.06 19.28 12.81
N PHE A 374 12.73 18.33 12.22
CA PHE A 374 14.16 18.01 12.33
C PHE A 374 14.65 17.83 13.78
N ARG A 375 13.89 17.03 14.53
CA ARG A 375 14.24 16.66 15.91
C ARG A 375 14.04 15.16 16.17
N VAL A 376 14.66 14.67 17.23
CA VAL A 376 14.55 13.30 17.71
C VAL A 376 13.23 13.11 18.45
N ILE A 377 12.48 12.07 18.12
CA ILE A 377 11.20 11.68 18.73
C ILE A 377 11.25 10.24 19.25
N PRO A 378 10.41 9.84 20.22
CA PRO A 378 10.35 8.47 20.69
C PRO A 378 9.44 7.59 19.80
N GLY A 379 9.77 6.29 19.70
CA GLY A 379 8.90 5.29 19.06
C GLY A 379 9.21 3.88 19.54
N ASP A 380 8.19 3.18 20.02
CA ASP A 380 8.31 1.84 20.58
C ASP A 380 8.59 0.74 19.54
N TYR A 381 8.43 1.04 18.25
CA TYR A 381 8.68 0.10 17.15
C TYR A 381 10.14 0.05 16.70
N VAL A 382 10.98 0.94 17.19
CA VAL A 382 12.42 0.94 16.87
C VAL A 382 13.08 -0.31 17.43
N THR A 383 13.76 -1.06 16.55
CA THR A 383 14.54 -2.26 16.90
C THR A 383 16.02 -2.05 16.66
N THR A 384 16.81 -3.01 17.12
CA THR A 384 18.27 -3.07 16.89
C THR A 384 18.67 -4.33 16.12
N ASP A 385 17.76 -4.95 15.40
CA ASP A 385 18.04 -6.13 14.58
C ASP A 385 18.89 -5.75 13.36
N ASP A 386 18.52 -4.60 12.73
CA ASP A 386 19.22 -4.02 11.59
C ASP A 386 19.51 -2.52 11.81
N GLY A 387 20.28 -1.92 10.89
CA GLY A 387 20.57 -0.49 10.89
C GLY A 387 21.37 -0.01 12.09
N THR A 388 21.10 1.18 12.56
CA THR A 388 21.81 1.90 13.63
C THR A 388 21.03 1.98 14.95
N GLY A 389 19.77 1.50 14.98
CA GLY A 389 18.85 1.72 16.09
C GLY A 389 18.24 3.12 16.13
N ILE A 390 18.47 3.93 15.11
CA ILE A 390 17.81 5.22 14.86
C ILE A 390 17.12 5.13 13.50
N VAL A 391 15.81 5.44 13.46
CA VAL A 391 15.01 5.37 12.24
C VAL A 391 14.77 6.79 11.71
N HIS A 392 15.03 7.01 10.41
CA HIS A 392 14.63 8.24 9.77
C HIS A 392 13.12 8.24 9.49
N ILE A 393 12.45 9.36 9.72
CA ILE A 393 10.99 9.48 9.61
C ILE A 393 10.63 10.31 8.39
N ALA A 394 9.93 9.67 7.44
CA ALA A 394 9.34 10.31 6.27
C ALA A 394 7.82 10.10 6.27
N PRO A 395 7.04 10.95 6.97
CA PRO A 395 5.62 10.71 7.26
C PRO A 395 4.72 10.61 6.03
N THR A 396 5.18 11.04 4.87
CA THR A 396 4.46 10.93 3.59
C THR A 396 4.61 9.57 2.91
N PHE A 397 5.57 8.71 3.37
CA PHE A 397 5.88 7.43 2.72
C PHE A 397 5.88 6.23 3.67
N GLY A 398 5.78 6.44 4.99
CA GLY A 398 5.70 5.40 6.00
C GLY A 398 4.45 5.53 6.87
N ALA A 399 3.67 4.43 7.04
CA ALA A 399 2.47 4.45 7.87
C ALA A 399 2.80 4.61 9.36
N ASP A 400 3.84 3.90 9.83
CA ASP A 400 4.34 4.04 11.21
C ASP A 400 4.99 5.42 11.41
N ASP A 401 5.73 5.92 10.41
CA ASP A 401 6.31 7.26 10.41
C ASP A 401 5.22 8.34 10.55
N ALA A 402 4.12 8.23 9.78
CA ALA A 402 3.01 9.17 9.86
C ALA A 402 2.36 9.17 11.25
N LYS A 403 2.24 8.00 11.88
CA LYS A 403 1.67 7.86 13.21
C LYS A 403 2.54 8.53 14.27
N VAL A 404 3.82 8.17 14.35
CA VAL A 404 4.73 8.75 15.38
C VAL A 404 4.98 10.23 15.17
N ALA A 405 5.04 10.70 13.92
CA ALA A 405 5.15 12.11 13.59
C ALA A 405 3.91 12.90 14.07
N LYS A 406 2.71 12.36 13.84
CA LYS A 406 1.46 12.96 14.33
C LYS A 406 1.43 13.05 15.86
N ASP A 407 1.78 11.95 16.56
CA ASP A 407 1.79 11.88 18.01
C ASP A 407 2.81 12.86 18.63
N ALA A 408 3.92 13.11 17.92
CA ALA A 408 4.98 14.04 18.33
C ALA A 408 4.79 15.46 17.75
N HIS A 409 3.70 15.77 17.06
CA HIS A 409 3.45 17.07 16.39
C HIS A 409 4.59 17.46 15.42
N ILE A 410 5.07 16.50 14.64
CA ILE A 410 6.04 16.74 13.56
C ILE A 410 5.26 16.98 12.25
N PRO A 411 5.52 18.05 11.53
CA PRO A 411 4.89 18.29 10.23
C PRO A 411 5.38 17.27 9.19
N SER A 412 4.46 16.75 8.39
CA SER A 412 4.82 16.00 7.19
C SER A 412 5.30 16.94 6.10
N LEU A 413 6.25 16.49 5.28
CA LEU A 413 6.73 17.28 4.15
C LEU A 413 5.84 17.06 2.93
N PHE A 414 5.05 18.08 2.58
CA PHE A 414 4.19 18.10 1.40
C PHE A 414 4.62 19.20 0.44
N LEU A 415 4.41 18.95 -0.85
CA LEU A 415 4.41 19.96 -1.90
C LEU A 415 2.99 20.52 -2.06
N ILE A 416 2.89 21.70 -2.66
CA ILE A 416 1.60 22.32 -3.03
C ILE A 416 1.58 22.45 -4.55
N ASN A 417 0.59 21.86 -5.19
CA ASN A 417 0.44 21.92 -6.65
C ASN A 417 -0.29 23.20 -7.09
N LYS A 418 -0.35 23.45 -8.42
CA LYS A 418 -1.03 24.61 -9.05
C LYS A 418 -2.51 24.77 -8.65
N LYS A 419 -3.15 23.72 -8.12
CA LYS A 419 -4.55 23.76 -7.65
C LYS A 419 -4.67 24.11 -6.16
N GLY A 420 -3.56 24.32 -5.44
CA GLY A 420 -3.52 24.53 -4.00
C GLY A 420 -3.72 23.26 -3.19
N GLU A 421 -3.51 22.09 -3.80
CA GLU A 421 -3.63 20.80 -3.12
C GLU A 421 -2.27 20.33 -2.61
N THR A 422 -2.25 19.75 -1.41
CA THR A 422 -1.06 19.10 -0.85
C THR A 422 -0.77 17.77 -1.53
N ARG A 423 0.49 17.53 -1.87
CA ARG A 423 0.98 16.31 -2.50
C ARG A 423 2.27 15.84 -1.83
N PRO A 424 2.55 14.52 -1.74
CA PRO A 424 3.88 14.08 -1.37
C PRO A 424 4.89 14.50 -2.45
N MET A 425 6.17 14.40 -2.16
CA MET A 425 7.23 14.81 -3.10
C MET A 425 7.24 14.00 -4.40
N VAL A 426 6.75 12.77 -4.36
CA VAL A 426 6.63 11.85 -5.50
C VAL A 426 5.20 11.83 -6.01
N ASP A 427 5.00 11.82 -7.32
CA ASP A 427 3.70 11.74 -7.97
C ASP A 427 3.14 10.29 -8.07
N LEU A 428 1.97 10.15 -8.68
CA LEU A 428 1.32 8.85 -8.86
C LEU A 428 2.00 7.96 -9.92
N GLU A 429 2.89 8.51 -10.72
CA GLU A 429 3.72 7.75 -11.68
C GLU A 429 5.01 7.24 -11.04
N GLY A 430 5.34 7.70 -9.84
CA GLY A 430 6.53 7.33 -9.10
C GLY A 430 7.77 8.16 -9.45
N LYS A 431 7.59 9.43 -9.80
CA LYS A 431 8.67 10.41 -10.03
C LYS A 431 8.48 11.64 -9.15
N TYR A 432 9.55 12.35 -8.87
CA TYR A 432 9.46 13.65 -8.21
C TYR A 432 8.72 14.64 -9.09
N TYR A 433 7.86 15.49 -8.48
CA TYR A 433 7.19 16.57 -9.19
C TYR A 433 8.21 17.53 -9.80
N VAL A 434 7.91 18.07 -10.99
CA VAL A 434 8.69 19.18 -11.55
C VAL A 434 8.15 20.52 -11.02
N GLU A 435 9.01 21.54 -10.89
CA GLU A 435 8.60 22.84 -10.35
C GLU A 435 7.44 23.49 -11.11
N ALA A 436 7.37 23.25 -12.42
CA ALA A 436 6.28 23.78 -13.25
C ALA A 436 4.88 23.30 -12.81
N GLU A 437 4.79 22.20 -12.06
CA GLU A 437 3.55 21.64 -11.51
C GLU A 437 3.20 22.21 -10.13
N LEU A 438 4.15 22.94 -9.50
CA LEU A 438 4.01 23.45 -8.14
C LEU A 438 3.47 24.89 -8.12
N ASP A 439 2.82 25.25 -7.01
CA ASP A 439 2.33 26.60 -6.69
C ASP A 439 3.50 27.58 -6.58
N ASN A 440 3.43 28.72 -7.27
CA ASN A 440 4.54 29.69 -7.31
C ASN A 440 4.81 30.33 -5.93
N ASN A 441 3.77 30.59 -5.14
CA ASN A 441 3.94 31.16 -3.79
C ASN A 441 4.59 30.15 -2.85
N PHE A 442 4.24 28.88 -2.99
CA PHE A 442 4.89 27.77 -2.27
C PHE A 442 6.38 27.65 -2.66
N ILE A 443 6.69 27.71 -3.97
CA ILE A 443 8.09 27.68 -4.42
C ILE A 443 8.87 28.82 -3.76
N ALA A 444 8.34 30.02 -3.82
CA ALA A 444 9.01 31.20 -3.23
C ALA A 444 9.20 31.12 -1.71
N ALA A 445 8.27 30.46 -0.99
CA ALA A 445 8.31 30.35 0.47
C ALA A 445 9.12 29.16 0.99
N CYS A 446 9.06 28.00 0.29
CA CYS A 446 9.46 26.73 0.85
C CYS A 446 10.45 25.91 0.00
N VAL A 447 10.73 26.25 -1.26
CA VAL A 447 11.53 25.42 -2.17
C VAL A 447 12.89 26.08 -2.46
N ASP A 448 13.97 25.32 -2.27
CA ASP A 448 15.26 25.66 -2.86
C ASP A 448 15.30 25.12 -4.29
N SER A 449 14.99 25.97 -5.27
CA SER A 449 14.88 25.59 -6.69
C SER A 449 16.18 25.03 -7.26
N ALA A 450 17.34 25.44 -6.75
CA ALA A 450 18.63 24.93 -7.24
C ALA A 450 18.85 23.48 -6.78
N ALA A 451 18.57 23.21 -5.51
CA ALA A 451 18.72 21.88 -4.93
C ALA A 451 17.61 20.90 -5.40
N TYR A 452 16.35 21.36 -5.37
CA TYR A 452 15.20 20.55 -5.79
C TYR A 452 15.22 20.23 -7.29
N GLY A 453 15.54 21.23 -8.12
CA GLY A 453 15.53 21.13 -9.59
C GLY A 453 16.50 20.07 -10.15
N HIS A 454 17.53 19.70 -9.37
CA HIS A 454 18.48 18.67 -9.77
C HIS A 454 17.83 17.29 -9.97
N HIS A 455 16.83 16.97 -9.14
CA HIS A 455 16.11 15.68 -9.17
C HIS A 455 14.66 15.79 -9.64
N ALA A 456 14.19 16.98 -10.01
CA ALA A 456 12.83 17.18 -10.48
C ALA A 456 12.54 16.32 -11.71
N GLY A 457 11.52 15.45 -11.63
CA GLY A 457 11.15 14.51 -12.69
C GLY A 457 11.85 13.16 -12.65
N ASP A 458 12.78 12.93 -11.72
CA ASP A 458 13.45 11.63 -11.57
C ASP A 458 12.51 10.57 -11.01
N TYR A 459 12.51 9.38 -11.61
CA TYR A 459 11.77 8.23 -11.12
C TYR A 459 12.47 7.59 -9.92
N VAL A 460 11.73 7.36 -8.84
CA VAL A 460 12.27 6.78 -7.60
C VAL A 460 12.63 5.29 -7.71
N LYS A 461 12.13 4.61 -8.75
CA LYS A 461 12.52 3.24 -9.11
C LYS A 461 12.55 3.08 -10.63
N ASN A 462 13.55 2.38 -11.13
CA ASN A 462 13.67 2.07 -12.56
C ASN A 462 12.46 1.33 -13.12
N ALA A 463 11.77 0.52 -12.30
CA ALA A 463 10.57 -0.20 -12.68
C ALA A 463 9.43 0.69 -13.21
N TYR A 464 9.45 1.98 -12.90
CA TYR A 464 8.41 2.93 -13.33
C TYR A 464 8.80 3.68 -14.61
N LYS A 465 10.07 3.71 -14.98
CA LYS A 465 10.55 4.43 -16.18
C LYS A 465 9.95 3.84 -17.46
N PRO A 466 9.46 4.68 -18.40
CA PRO A 466 8.88 4.23 -19.66
C PRO A 466 9.82 3.35 -20.50
N GLU A 467 11.13 3.61 -20.46
CA GLU A 467 12.16 2.88 -21.21
C GLU A 467 12.25 1.39 -20.86
N PHE A 468 11.83 1.00 -19.64
CA PHE A 468 11.76 -0.40 -19.21
C PHE A 468 10.36 -1.00 -19.32
N ASN A 469 9.39 -0.26 -19.91
CA ASN A 469 7.99 -0.62 -20.00
C ASN A 469 7.47 -0.51 -21.43
N ILE A 470 8.04 -1.27 -22.35
CA ILE A 470 7.74 -1.21 -23.79
C ILE A 470 6.56 -2.15 -24.09
N ASP A 471 5.55 -1.64 -24.80
CA ASP A 471 4.35 -2.39 -25.22
C ASP A 471 3.65 -3.14 -24.07
N GLY A 472 3.61 -2.53 -22.88
CA GLY A 472 3.00 -3.09 -21.67
C GLY A 472 3.77 -4.26 -21.05
N LYS A 473 5.02 -4.49 -21.49
CA LYS A 473 5.93 -5.49 -20.91
C LYS A 473 7.02 -4.80 -20.10
N TYR A 474 7.17 -5.24 -18.86
CA TYR A 474 8.24 -4.78 -17.97
C TYR A 474 9.51 -5.61 -18.20
N ASP A 475 10.62 -4.94 -18.55
CA ASP A 475 11.96 -5.56 -18.64
C ASP A 475 12.69 -5.41 -17.30
N GLU A 476 12.40 -6.32 -16.37
CA GLU A 476 13.01 -6.35 -15.04
C GLU A 476 14.53 -6.48 -15.10
N LYS A 477 15.06 -7.24 -16.10
CA LYS A 477 16.50 -7.47 -16.22
C LYS A 477 17.26 -6.23 -16.66
N ALA A 478 16.68 -5.45 -17.56
CA ALA A 478 17.26 -4.17 -17.98
C ALA A 478 17.17 -3.14 -16.85
N ALA A 479 16.02 -3.03 -16.20
CA ALA A 479 15.81 -2.13 -15.07
C ALA A 479 16.76 -2.40 -13.88
N ALA A 480 17.01 -3.68 -13.57
CA ALA A 480 17.92 -4.07 -12.48
C ALA A 480 19.40 -3.80 -12.77
N LYS A 481 19.78 -3.66 -14.05
CA LYS A 481 21.16 -3.34 -14.45
C LYS A 481 21.43 -1.85 -14.57
N ALA A 482 20.40 -1.05 -14.78
CA ALA A 482 20.52 0.38 -14.91
C ALA A 482 20.78 1.03 -13.53
N GLU A 483 21.48 2.15 -13.53
CA GLU A 483 21.67 2.97 -12.34
C GLU A 483 20.30 3.49 -11.85
N ASP A 484 20.01 3.30 -10.57
CA ASP A 484 18.77 3.78 -9.96
C ASP A 484 19.02 5.04 -9.11
N LEU A 485 17.95 5.76 -8.78
CA LEU A 485 18.04 7.00 -8.01
C LEU A 485 18.64 6.79 -6.61
N ASN A 486 18.48 5.64 -5.99
CA ASN A 486 19.10 5.36 -4.69
C ASN A 486 20.63 5.39 -4.79
N ILE A 487 21.19 4.89 -5.90
CA ILE A 487 22.64 4.93 -6.13
C ILE A 487 23.09 6.38 -6.30
N VAL A 488 22.38 7.17 -7.11
CA VAL A 488 22.71 8.58 -7.36
C VAL A 488 22.72 9.36 -6.06
N ILE A 489 21.64 9.31 -5.28
CA ILE A 489 21.53 9.99 -3.97
C ILE A 489 22.65 9.53 -3.01
N CYS A 490 22.93 8.23 -2.94
CA CYS A 490 24.02 7.74 -2.08
C CYS A 490 25.40 8.28 -2.49
N LEU A 491 25.66 8.42 -3.80
CA LEU A 491 26.92 8.96 -4.31
C LEU A 491 27.06 10.45 -4.01
N GLU A 492 26.00 11.22 -4.16
CA GLU A 492 25.96 12.64 -3.81
C GLU A 492 26.22 12.83 -2.30
N MET A 493 25.51 12.09 -1.47
CA MET A 493 25.73 12.10 -0.02
C MET A 493 27.17 11.73 0.36
N LYS A 494 27.77 10.80 -0.38
CA LYS A 494 29.20 10.46 -0.17
C LYS A 494 30.11 11.64 -0.52
N GLN A 495 29.82 12.37 -1.60
CA GLN A 495 30.59 13.55 -2.00
C GLN A 495 30.44 14.70 -1.02
N GLU A 496 29.23 14.88 -0.45
CA GLU A 496 28.92 15.88 0.55
C GLU A 496 29.40 15.52 1.97
N GLY A 497 29.85 14.28 2.19
CA GLY A 497 30.28 13.79 3.50
C GLY A 497 29.14 13.43 4.45
N THR A 498 27.90 13.37 3.96
CA THR A 498 26.70 13.03 4.73
C THR A 498 26.34 11.54 4.71
N ALA A 499 27.07 10.72 3.97
CA ALA A 499 27.02 9.26 4.05
C ALA A 499 28.14 8.69 4.92
N TRP A 500 27.80 7.70 5.75
CA TRP A 500 28.79 6.95 6.54
C TRP A 500 29.06 5.56 5.96
N LYS A 501 28.00 4.86 5.50
CA LYS A 501 28.13 3.52 4.92
C LYS A 501 27.13 3.36 3.79
N ILE A 502 27.60 2.92 2.64
CA ILE A 502 26.78 2.58 1.47
C ILE A 502 27.05 1.12 1.13
N GLU A 503 26.00 0.31 1.08
CA GLU A 503 26.12 -1.12 0.81
C GLU A 503 24.93 -1.66 0.03
N LYS A 504 25.09 -2.82 -0.59
CA LYS A 504 23.98 -3.57 -1.18
C LYS A 504 23.38 -4.48 -0.12
N HIS A 505 22.10 -4.32 0.16
CA HIS A 505 21.36 -5.11 1.12
C HIS A 505 20.23 -5.88 0.46
N VAL A 506 20.02 -7.14 0.85
CA VAL A 506 18.88 -7.94 0.40
C VAL A 506 17.78 -7.84 1.44
N HIS A 507 16.62 -7.36 1.02
CA HIS A 507 15.47 -7.23 1.88
C HIS A 507 14.18 -7.62 1.15
N ASN A 508 13.16 -7.93 1.90
CA ASN A 508 11.86 -8.33 1.37
C ASN A 508 11.06 -7.08 0.99
N TYR A 509 10.62 -6.97 -0.26
CA TYR A 509 9.92 -5.79 -0.78
C TYR A 509 8.59 -6.16 -1.47
N PRO A 510 7.50 -5.42 -1.22
CA PRO A 510 6.20 -5.72 -1.81
C PRO A 510 6.11 -5.32 -3.29
N HIS A 511 5.50 -6.20 -4.09
CA HIS A 511 5.22 -6.02 -5.51
C HIS A 511 3.72 -6.17 -5.77
N CYS A 512 3.23 -5.48 -6.78
CA CYS A 512 1.86 -5.63 -7.24
C CYS A 512 1.67 -7.00 -7.88
N TRP A 513 0.72 -7.78 -7.40
CA TRP A 513 0.43 -9.13 -7.86
C TRP A 513 0.03 -9.24 -9.35
N ARG A 514 -0.38 -8.11 -9.97
CA ARG A 514 -0.79 -8.07 -11.37
C ARG A 514 0.26 -7.48 -12.31
N THR A 515 0.96 -6.44 -11.88
CA THR A 515 1.96 -5.76 -12.73
C THR A 515 3.37 -6.24 -12.46
N GLU A 516 3.56 -7.04 -11.40
CA GLU A 516 4.87 -7.54 -10.93
C GLU A 516 5.88 -6.45 -10.57
N LYS A 517 5.46 -5.18 -10.57
CA LYS A 517 6.29 -4.04 -10.24
C LYS A 517 6.25 -3.74 -8.74
N PRO A 518 7.32 -3.17 -8.17
CA PRO A 518 7.33 -2.73 -6.78
C PRO A 518 6.18 -1.75 -6.51
N VAL A 519 5.71 -1.69 -5.27
CA VAL A 519 4.71 -0.72 -4.82
C VAL A 519 5.38 0.43 -4.09
N LEU A 520 4.68 1.57 -4.01
CA LEU A 520 5.01 2.67 -3.12
C LEU A 520 4.02 2.69 -1.95
N TYR A 521 4.48 3.05 -0.75
CA TYR A 521 3.56 3.50 0.28
C TYR A 521 3.26 4.96 0.03
N TYR A 522 1.99 5.29 -0.17
CA TYR A 522 1.57 6.57 -0.71
C TYR A 522 0.34 7.13 0.02
N PRO A 523 0.32 8.43 0.32
CA PRO A 523 -0.82 9.08 0.96
C PRO A 523 -1.96 9.25 -0.05
N LEU A 524 -3.05 8.56 0.17
CA LEU A 524 -4.24 8.67 -0.67
C LEU A 524 -5.47 9.05 0.15
N ASP A 525 -6.20 10.03 -0.36
CA ASP A 525 -7.57 10.31 0.08
C ASP A 525 -8.49 9.16 -0.31
N SER A 526 -9.20 8.61 0.64
CA SER A 526 -10.09 7.46 0.41
C SER A 526 -11.34 7.54 1.26
N TRP A 527 -12.38 6.79 0.85
CA TRP A 527 -13.54 6.53 1.69
C TRP A 527 -13.32 5.24 2.46
N PHE A 528 -13.58 5.30 3.77
CA PHE A 528 -13.37 4.21 4.71
C PHE A 528 -14.66 3.80 5.39
N ILE A 529 -14.78 2.50 5.67
CA ILE A 529 -15.72 1.98 6.67
C ILE A 529 -14.94 1.82 7.98
N ARG A 530 -15.46 2.43 9.06
CA ARG A 530 -14.90 2.31 10.42
C ARG A 530 -15.20 0.92 11.00
N SER A 531 -14.60 -0.10 10.40
CA SER A 531 -14.76 -1.50 10.82
C SER A 531 -14.21 -1.75 12.21
N THR A 532 -13.18 -1.02 12.63
CA THR A 532 -12.61 -1.07 13.98
C THR A 532 -13.64 -0.77 15.09
N ALA A 533 -14.66 0.07 14.82
CA ALA A 533 -15.73 0.37 15.76
C ALA A 533 -16.58 -0.84 16.15
N LYS A 534 -16.50 -1.95 15.40
CA LYS A 534 -17.23 -3.19 15.64
C LYS A 534 -16.31 -4.41 15.79
N LYS A 535 -15.02 -4.20 15.88
CA LYS A 535 -13.97 -5.24 15.92
C LYS A 535 -14.24 -6.29 17.00
N GLU A 536 -14.42 -5.87 18.24
CA GLU A 536 -14.66 -6.77 19.36
C GLU A 536 -15.92 -7.62 19.15
N ARG A 537 -17.01 -6.98 18.70
CA ARG A 537 -18.25 -7.70 18.43
C ARG A 537 -18.11 -8.69 17.29
N MET A 538 -17.40 -8.37 16.22
CA MET A 538 -17.12 -9.29 15.12
C MET A 538 -16.25 -10.46 15.58
N PHE A 539 -15.27 -10.22 16.44
CA PHE A 539 -14.43 -11.26 17.01
C PHE A 539 -15.23 -12.23 17.89
N GLU A 540 -16.15 -11.74 18.73
CA GLU A 540 -17.06 -12.58 19.50
C GLU A 540 -17.99 -13.41 18.61
N LEU A 541 -18.57 -12.80 17.59
CA LEU A 541 -19.45 -13.49 16.65
C LEU A 541 -18.71 -14.57 15.84
N ASN A 542 -17.45 -14.35 15.51
CA ASN A 542 -16.62 -15.35 14.85
C ASN A 542 -16.56 -16.68 15.63
N LYS A 543 -16.54 -16.62 16.95
CA LYS A 543 -16.55 -17.81 17.82
C LYS A 543 -17.85 -18.61 17.77
N THR A 544 -18.94 -18.04 17.26
CA THR A 544 -20.23 -18.71 17.09
C THR A 544 -20.38 -19.45 15.76
N ILE A 545 -19.45 -19.27 14.84
CA ILE A 545 -19.46 -19.87 13.51
C ILE A 545 -18.91 -21.30 13.60
N ASN A 546 -19.61 -22.25 12.98
CA ASN A 546 -19.12 -23.61 12.83
C ASN A 546 -18.10 -23.69 11.68
N TRP A 547 -16.86 -23.35 11.96
CA TRP A 547 -15.79 -23.40 10.99
C TRP A 547 -15.36 -24.83 10.66
N GLN A 548 -15.17 -25.14 9.37
CA GLN A 548 -14.66 -26.42 8.89
C GLN A 548 -13.52 -26.19 7.87
N PRO A 549 -12.26 -26.38 8.23
CA PRO A 549 -11.74 -26.77 9.56
C PRO A 549 -11.80 -25.62 10.58
N GLU A 550 -11.85 -25.95 11.86
CA GLU A 550 -11.88 -24.99 12.97
C GLU A 550 -10.72 -23.98 12.93
N SER A 551 -9.55 -24.42 12.49
CA SER A 551 -8.34 -23.60 12.34
C SER A 551 -8.52 -22.41 11.40
N THR A 552 -9.51 -22.41 10.51
CA THR A 552 -9.84 -21.24 9.67
C THR A 552 -10.36 -20.09 10.52
N GLY A 553 -11.23 -20.40 11.48
CA GLY A 553 -11.85 -19.40 12.37
C GLY A 553 -10.93 -18.92 13.49
N THR A 554 -10.16 -19.84 14.10
CA THR A 554 -9.25 -19.51 15.20
C THR A 554 -7.89 -19.00 14.74
N GLY A 555 -7.46 -19.41 13.54
CA GLY A 555 -6.19 -19.01 12.92
C GLY A 555 -6.37 -17.81 11.98
N ARG A 556 -6.41 -18.06 10.67
CA ARG A 556 -6.33 -17.00 9.64
C ARG A 556 -7.39 -15.90 9.81
N PHE A 557 -8.66 -16.27 9.97
CA PHE A 557 -9.74 -15.29 10.06
C PHE A 557 -9.77 -14.60 11.43
N GLY A 558 -9.53 -15.35 12.52
CA GLY A 558 -9.42 -14.80 13.88
C GLY A 558 -8.28 -13.79 14.00
N ASN A 559 -7.09 -14.15 13.52
CA ASN A 559 -5.93 -13.25 13.51
C ASN A 559 -6.19 -11.98 12.66
N TRP A 560 -6.91 -12.12 11.54
CA TRP A 560 -7.30 -10.96 10.74
C TRP A 560 -8.24 -10.03 11.50
N LEU A 561 -9.22 -10.58 12.25
CA LEU A 561 -10.11 -9.78 13.09
C LEU A 561 -9.38 -9.11 14.26
N GLU A 562 -8.42 -9.81 14.89
CA GLU A 562 -7.58 -9.24 15.96
C GLU A 562 -6.73 -8.05 15.50
N ASN A 563 -6.32 -8.04 14.23
CA ASN A 563 -5.53 -6.98 13.62
C ASN A 563 -6.35 -6.11 12.65
N LEU A 564 -7.69 -6.08 12.84
CA LEU A 564 -8.58 -5.36 11.95
C LEU A 564 -8.31 -3.86 11.97
N ASN A 565 -8.13 -3.30 10.78
CA ASN A 565 -8.07 -1.86 10.51
C ASN A 565 -9.36 -1.40 9.81
N ASP A 566 -9.58 -0.09 9.74
CA ASP A 566 -10.69 0.47 8.98
C ASP A 566 -10.56 0.10 7.50
N TRP A 567 -11.67 -0.27 6.90
CA TRP A 567 -11.68 -0.78 5.53
C TRP A 567 -11.67 0.35 4.52
N ASN A 568 -10.58 0.44 3.74
CA ASN A 568 -10.48 1.35 2.60
C ASN A 568 -11.30 0.81 1.42
N LEU A 569 -12.37 1.54 1.04
CA LEU A 569 -13.26 1.19 -0.07
C LEU A 569 -12.78 1.75 -1.41
N SER A 570 -12.13 2.91 -1.42
CA SER A 570 -11.86 3.63 -2.66
C SER A 570 -10.81 2.93 -3.51
N ARG A 571 -11.04 2.96 -4.81
CA ARG A 571 -10.04 2.63 -5.83
C ARG A 571 -10.07 3.72 -6.89
N SER A 572 -8.90 4.16 -7.32
CA SER A 572 -8.76 5.20 -8.36
C SER A 572 -8.84 4.57 -9.74
N ARG A 573 -9.95 3.87 -10.03
CA ARG A 573 -10.18 3.15 -11.28
C ARG A 573 -11.59 3.47 -11.82
N TYR A 574 -11.84 3.17 -13.09
CA TYR A 574 -13.08 3.56 -13.79
C TYR A 574 -14.11 2.42 -13.89
N TRP A 575 -13.65 1.15 -13.94
CA TRP A 575 -14.53 -0.02 -14.03
C TRP A 575 -14.76 -0.65 -12.66
N GLY A 576 -15.82 -0.23 -12.00
CA GLY A 576 -16.20 -0.69 -10.67
C GLY A 576 -17.57 -0.15 -10.26
N THR A 577 -18.02 -0.53 -9.07
CA THR A 577 -19.21 0.07 -8.48
C THR A 577 -18.91 1.50 -8.03
N PRO A 578 -19.54 2.53 -8.59
CA PRO A 578 -19.32 3.91 -8.15
C PRO A 578 -19.83 4.11 -6.72
N LEU A 579 -19.11 4.89 -5.93
CA LEU A 579 -19.55 5.25 -4.58
C LEU A 579 -20.70 6.28 -4.66
N PRO A 580 -21.83 6.07 -3.96
CA PRO A 580 -23.01 6.94 -4.05
C PRO A 580 -22.89 8.18 -3.17
N ILE A 581 -21.76 8.89 -3.27
CA ILE A 581 -21.42 9.99 -2.37
C ILE A 581 -21.17 11.26 -3.17
N TRP A 582 -21.98 12.28 -2.89
CA TRP A 582 -21.85 13.63 -3.45
C TRP A 582 -21.37 14.59 -2.38
N ARG A 583 -20.48 15.49 -2.71
CA ARG A 583 -20.00 16.56 -1.83
C ARG A 583 -20.29 17.91 -2.47
N ASN A 584 -20.70 18.87 -1.65
CA ASN A 584 -20.79 20.27 -2.07
C ASN A 584 -19.45 21.00 -1.82
N GLU A 585 -19.35 22.25 -2.28
CA GLU A 585 -18.14 23.08 -2.16
C GLU A 585 -17.71 23.30 -0.69
N ILE A 586 -18.65 23.33 0.25
CA ILE A 586 -18.36 23.46 1.69
C ILE A 586 -18.06 22.10 2.37
N GLY A 587 -17.83 21.04 1.59
CA GLY A 587 -17.40 19.76 2.11
C GLY A 587 -18.48 18.88 2.72
N ARG A 588 -19.76 19.30 2.75
CA ARG A 588 -20.86 18.44 3.20
C ARG A 588 -21.09 17.30 2.21
N ALA A 589 -21.15 16.09 2.72
CA ALA A 589 -21.40 14.89 1.93
C ALA A 589 -22.85 14.41 2.09
N SER A 590 -23.39 13.80 1.04
CA SER A 590 -24.65 13.04 1.09
C SER A 590 -24.45 11.71 0.40
N CYS A 591 -25.12 10.66 0.90
CA CYS A 591 -25.11 9.34 0.30
C CYS A 591 -26.49 9.03 -0.28
N ARG A 592 -26.55 8.50 -1.51
CA ARG A 592 -27.79 8.04 -2.14
C ARG A 592 -27.92 6.52 -2.03
N GLU A 593 -29.14 6.04 -2.04
CA GLU A 593 -29.48 4.61 -1.96
C GLU A 593 -30.04 4.05 -3.30
N ARG A 594 -30.27 4.91 -4.29
CA ARG A 594 -30.80 4.54 -5.60
C ARG A 594 -29.98 5.18 -6.72
N VAL A 595 -29.83 4.44 -7.80
CA VAL A 595 -29.17 4.90 -9.06
C VAL A 595 -30.05 5.88 -9.81
#